data_d3bedf24d0f6e726fdffa630022554ba
#
_entry.id   d3bedf24d0f6e726fdffa630022554ba
#
_cell.length_a   1.000
_cell.length_b   1.000
_cell.length_c   1.000
_cell.angle_alpha   90.00
_cell.angle_beta   90.00
_cell.angle_gamma   90.00
#
_symmetry.space_group_name_H-M   'P 1'
#
loop_
_entity.id
_entity.type
_entity.pdbx_description
1 polymer ?
#
loop_
_entity_poly.entity_id
_entity_poly.type
_entity_poly.pdbx_seq_one_letter_code
_entity_poly.pdbx_strand_id
1 'polypeptide(L)'
;MSHRMSRGDHAGREARGGRTAAVIPAWNEATTVGAVVYAALDARRVDEVVVVDNASTDATATAAAAHGARVVREPRPGKGEALRAGVAAVADADVVVFLDADLVGLRPGHIDDLVAAVRAGGAAMACGLFDRGPVANAIFLASLPVLTGQRAVRRELFDALDLADVRGYRVEAALNSLVARRGLERHDVVLAGLWHRTKEEKLASPAMGRARKLVMLGSACWGYLRFAVARRLPQPTG
;
A
#
# COMPACT_ATOMS: atom_id res chain seq x y z
N MET A 1 -19.06 26.25 -5.85
CA MET A 1 -20.25 25.48 -6.21
C MET A 1 -20.19 24.15 -5.48
N SER A 2 -21.00 24.00 -4.43
CA SER A 2 -21.04 22.80 -3.59
C SER A 2 -21.80 21.69 -4.33
N HIS A 3 -21.11 20.61 -4.72
CA HIS A 3 -21.76 19.43 -5.31
C HIS A 3 -22.48 18.67 -4.20
N ARG A 4 -23.79 18.88 -4.14
CA ARG A 4 -24.71 18.16 -3.24
C ARG A 4 -24.82 16.73 -3.78
N MET A 5 -24.08 15.79 -3.17
CA MET A 5 -24.20 14.36 -3.46
C MET A 5 -25.63 13.89 -3.32
N SER A 6 -26.17 13.18 -4.31
CA SER A 6 -27.57 12.74 -4.32
C SER A 6 -27.79 11.55 -3.36
N ARG A 7 -29.00 11.44 -2.81
CA ARG A 7 -29.42 10.32 -1.93
C ARG A 7 -29.26 8.93 -2.58
N GLY A 8 -29.19 8.85 -3.90
CA GLY A 8 -28.95 7.60 -4.64
C GLY A 8 -27.55 7.03 -4.49
N ASP A 9 -26.54 7.90 -4.25
CA ASP A 9 -25.16 7.46 -4.07
C ASP A 9 -24.91 6.77 -2.71
N HIS A 10 -25.68 7.12 -1.67
CA HIS A 10 -25.58 6.49 -0.35
C HIS A 10 -26.12 5.05 -0.34
N ALA A 11 -27.28 4.79 -0.96
CA ALA A 11 -27.87 3.45 -1.00
C ALA A 11 -27.02 2.45 -1.82
N GLY A 12 -26.38 2.91 -2.91
CA GLY A 12 -25.44 2.11 -3.69
C GLY A 12 -24.12 1.82 -2.96
N ARG A 13 -23.74 2.66 -1.99
CA ARG A 13 -22.55 2.49 -1.13
C ARG A 13 -22.79 1.50 0.00
N GLU A 14 -23.94 1.54 0.67
CA GLU A 14 -24.31 0.55 1.69
C GLU A 14 -24.40 -0.86 1.13
N ALA A 15 -24.90 -1.03 -0.09
CA ALA A 15 -24.93 -2.31 -0.79
C ALA A 15 -23.52 -2.85 -1.14
N ARG A 16 -22.49 -1.99 -1.20
CA ARG A 16 -21.07 -2.38 -1.45
C ARG A 16 -20.25 -2.57 -0.16
N GLY A 17 -20.85 -2.41 1.02
CA GLY A 17 -20.17 -2.65 2.30
C GLY A 17 -19.12 -1.59 2.67
N GLY A 18 -19.39 -0.29 2.41
CA GLY A 18 -18.54 0.84 2.78
C GLY A 18 -17.61 1.34 1.66
N ARG A 19 -16.79 2.36 1.95
CA ARG A 19 -15.93 3.06 0.98
C ARG A 19 -14.52 2.49 0.91
N THR A 20 -13.96 2.42 -0.30
CA THR A 20 -12.57 2.00 -0.55
C THR A 20 -11.79 3.12 -1.23
N ALA A 21 -10.62 3.45 -0.72
CA ALA A 21 -9.71 4.39 -1.35
C ALA A 21 -8.35 3.75 -1.69
N ALA A 22 -7.81 4.07 -2.85
CA ALA A 22 -6.44 3.74 -3.21
C ALA A 22 -5.50 4.88 -2.80
N VAL A 23 -4.42 4.56 -2.09
CA VAL A 23 -3.37 5.48 -1.67
C VAL A 23 -2.06 5.07 -2.32
N ILE A 24 -1.48 5.95 -3.13
CA ILE A 24 -0.30 5.70 -3.95
C ILE A 24 0.81 6.67 -3.50
N PRO A 25 1.74 6.25 -2.62
CA PRO A 25 2.90 7.05 -2.29
C PRO A 25 3.86 7.11 -3.49
N ALA A 26 4.21 8.31 -3.92
CA ALA A 26 5.05 8.53 -5.10
C ALA A 26 6.23 9.47 -4.79
N TRP A 27 7.43 9.11 -5.24
CA TRP A 27 8.62 9.93 -5.18
C TRP A 27 9.47 9.75 -6.45
N ASN A 28 9.47 10.77 -7.30
CA ASN A 28 10.15 10.75 -8.60
C ASN A 28 9.71 9.57 -9.50
N GLU A 29 8.39 9.48 -9.72
CA GLU A 29 7.72 8.44 -10.49
C GLU A 29 6.89 9.00 -11.65
N ALA A 30 7.28 10.15 -12.22
CA ALA A 30 6.54 10.82 -13.30
C ALA A 30 6.23 9.90 -14.49
N THR A 31 7.10 8.92 -14.77
CA THR A 31 6.96 8.01 -15.92
C THR A 31 6.08 6.78 -15.67
N THR A 32 5.76 6.46 -14.41
CA THR A 32 5.06 5.22 -14.02
C THR A 32 3.74 5.48 -13.31
N VAL A 33 3.65 6.57 -12.53
CA VAL A 33 2.49 6.87 -11.69
C VAL A 33 1.18 6.93 -12.46
N GLY A 34 1.18 7.43 -13.72
CA GLY A 34 -0.01 7.53 -14.54
C GLY A 34 -0.66 6.19 -14.85
N ALA A 35 0.13 5.17 -15.16
CA ALA A 35 -0.39 3.81 -15.42
C ALA A 35 -1.00 3.18 -14.14
N VAL A 36 -0.40 3.42 -12.98
CA VAL A 36 -0.92 2.94 -11.69
C VAL A 36 -2.23 3.66 -11.34
N VAL A 37 -2.30 4.97 -11.53
CA VAL A 37 -3.52 5.77 -11.34
C VAL A 37 -4.63 5.28 -12.24
N TYR A 38 -4.35 5.08 -13.53
CA TYR A 38 -5.33 4.58 -14.49
C TYR A 38 -5.92 3.23 -14.04
N ALA A 39 -5.07 2.26 -13.68
CA ALA A 39 -5.54 0.97 -13.21
C ALA A 39 -6.36 1.05 -11.92
N ALA A 40 -6.02 1.99 -11.02
CA ALA A 40 -6.76 2.19 -9.77
C ALA A 40 -8.12 2.86 -10.00
N LEU A 41 -8.22 3.82 -10.90
CA LEU A 41 -9.48 4.48 -11.26
C LEU A 41 -10.45 3.55 -12.01
N ASP A 42 -9.92 2.61 -12.81
CA ASP A 42 -10.72 1.63 -13.56
C ASP A 42 -11.11 0.40 -12.71
N ALA A 43 -10.60 0.27 -11.48
CA ALA A 43 -10.99 -0.79 -10.56
C ALA A 43 -12.42 -0.57 -10.04
N ARG A 44 -13.25 -1.62 -10.11
CA ARG A 44 -14.69 -1.55 -9.77
C ARG A 44 -14.96 -1.32 -8.28
N ARG A 45 -14.00 -1.66 -7.43
CA ARG A 45 -14.12 -1.64 -5.97
C ARG A 45 -13.40 -0.46 -5.32
N VAL A 46 -12.87 0.48 -6.11
CA VAL A 46 -12.23 1.70 -5.64
C VAL A 46 -13.14 2.89 -5.90
N ASP A 47 -13.39 3.68 -4.87
CA ASP A 47 -14.24 4.87 -4.94
C ASP A 47 -13.43 6.15 -5.11
N GLU A 48 -12.15 6.15 -4.70
CA GLU A 48 -11.27 7.31 -4.77
C GLU A 48 -9.80 6.89 -4.93
N VAL A 49 -9.05 7.66 -5.71
CA VAL A 49 -7.60 7.48 -5.88
C VAL A 49 -6.85 8.72 -5.42
N VAL A 50 -5.97 8.54 -4.46
CA VAL A 50 -5.10 9.58 -3.92
C VAL A 50 -3.65 9.23 -4.19
N VAL A 51 -2.94 10.12 -4.88
CA VAL A 51 -1.48 10.06 -5.02
C VAL A 51 -0.86 11.01 -4.01
N VAL A 52 0.05 10.50 -3.20
CA VAL A 52 0.83 11.33 -2.27
C VAL A 52 2.19 11.62 -2.90
N ASP A 53 2.36 12.83 -3.37
CA ASP A 53 3.64 13.34 -3.85
C ASP A 53 4.57 13.62 -2.67
N ASN A 54 5.50 12.72 -2.44
CA ASN A 54 6.40 12.75 -1.29
C ASN A 54 7.71 13.46 -1.61
N ALA A 55 7.65 14.78 -1.74
CA ALA A 55 8.78 15.64 -2.04
C ALA A 55 9.48 15.30 -3.37
N SER A 56 8.72 14.99 -4.43
CA SER A 56 9.30 14.78 -5.76
C SER A 56 9.89 16.04 -6.34
N THR A 57 10.94 15.87 -7.13
CA THR A 57 11.64 16.95 -7.87
C THR A 57 11.36 16.92 -9.37
N ASP A 58 10.62 15.88 -9.83
CA ASP A 58 10.18 15.72 -11.21
C ASP A 58 8.68 16.06 -11.40
N ALA A 59 8.12 15.71 -12.54
CA ALA A 59 6.73 15.97 -12.87
C ALA A 59 5.71 14.97 -12.26
N THR A 60 6.06 14.23 -11.19
CA THR A 60 5.22 13.18 -10.59
C THR A 60 3.82 13.69 -10.23
N ALA A 61 3.73 14.81 -9.50
CA ALA A 61 2.43 15.39 -9.09
C ALA A 61 1.57 15.78 -10.30
N THR A 62 2.19 16.41 -11.31
CA THR A 62 1.51 16.81 -12.55
C THR A 62 1.02 15.60 -13.32
N ALA A 63 1.85 14.57 -13.46
CA ALA A 63 1.47 13.33 -14.14
C ALA A 63 0.30 12.63 -13.43
N ALA A 64 0.32 12.52 -12.09
CA ALA A 64 -0.76 11.94 -11.32
C ALA A 64 -2.09 12.69 -11.50
N ALA A 65 -2.05 14.02 -11.40
CA ALA A 65 -3.22 14.88 -11.58
C ALA A 65 -3.80 14.79 -13.00
N ALA A 66 -2.95 14.76 -14.03
CA ALA A 66 -3.35 14.63 -15.43
C ALA A 66 -4.08 13.29 -15.72
N HIS A 67 -3.81 12.24 -14.93
CA HIS A 67 -4.52 10.96 -15.01
C HIS A 67 -5.74 10.86 -14.09
N GLY A 68 -6.13 11.95 -13.41
CA GLY A 68 -7.38 12.04 -12.65
C GLY A 68 -7.25 11.70 -11.16
N ALA A 69 -6.07 11.47 -10.62
CA ALA A 69 -5.90 11.28 -9.19
C ALA A 69 -6.02 12.59 -8.41
N ARG A 70 -6.56 12.51 -7.19
CA ARG A 70 -6.39 13.58 -6.22
C ARG A 70 -4.95 13.56 -5.69
N VAL A 71 -4.23 14.66 -5.81
CA VAL A 71 -2.84 14.76 -5.37
C VAL A 71 -2.75 15.44 -4.01
N VAL A 72 -2.06 14.80 -3.08
CA VAL A 72 -1.70 15.34 -1.77
C VAL A 72 -0.19 15.51 -1.71
N ARG A 73 0.30 16.66 -1.25
CA ARG A 73 1.73 16.90 -1.07
C ARG A 73 2.17 16.61 0.36
N GLU A 74 3.19 15.77 0.52
CA GLU A 74 3.87 15.53 1.80
C GLU A 74 5.33 15.94 1.66
N PRO A 75 5.75 17.09 2.26
CA PRO A 75 7.09 17.61 2.09
C PRO A 75 8.16 16.84 2.88
N ARG A 76 7.78 16.06 3.89
CA ARG A 76 8.71 15.25 4.67
C ARG A 76 9.01 13.96 3.94
N PRO A 77 10.25 13.71 3.48
CA PRO A 77 10.60 12.52 2.76
C PRO A 77 10.39 11.24 3.61
N GLY A 78 9.80 10.22 3.00
CA GLY A 78 9.65 8.91 3.62
C GLY A 78 8.33 8.23 3.28
N LYS A 79 8.38 6.94 2.92
CA LYS A 79 7.19 6.16 2.54
C LYS A 79 6.13 6.17 3.65
N GLY A 80 6.55 6.04 4.91
CA GLY A 80 5.62 6.06 6.04
C GLY A 80 4.91 7.41 6.19
N GLU A 81 5.60 8.54 6.00
CA GLU A 81 5.00 9.86 6.03
C GLU A 81 3.97 10.03 4.90
N ALA A 82 4.32 9.57 3.70
CA ALA A 82 3.42 9.58 2.56
C ALA A 82 2.16 8.72 2.80
N LEU A 83 2.31 7.50 3.31
CA LEU A 83 1.17 6.63 3.61
C LEU A 83 0.25 7.26 4.67
N ARG A 84 0.83 7.86 5.71
CA ARG A 84 0.06 8.55 6.76
C ARG A 84 -0.71 9.74 6.20
N ALA A 85 -0.07 10.58 5.38
CA ALA A 85 -0.73 11.72 4.73
C ALA A 85 -1.87 11.25 3.81
N GLY A 86 -1.66 10.17 3.06
CA GLY A 86 -2.67 9.58 2.18
C GLY A 86 -3.86 9.02 2.96
N VAL A 87 -3.64 8.25 4.03
CA VAL A 87 -4.72 7.72 4.86
C VAL A 87 -5.51 8.83 5.54
N ALA A 88 -4.83 9.87 6.02
CA ALA A 88 -5.51 11.05 6.59
C ALA A 88 -6.38 11.77 5.56
N ALA A 89 -5.96 11.79 4.30
CA ALA A 89 -6.70 12.42 3.21
C ALA A 89 -7.97 11.64 2.83
N VAL A 90 -8.06 10.34 3.11
CA VAL A 90 -9.22 9.47 2.83
C VAL A 90 -9.92 9.05 4.11
N ALA A 91 -10.20 10.01 4.98
CA ALA A 91 -10.69 9.78 6.34
C ALA A 91 -12.00 8.97 6.43
N ASP A 92 -12.80 8.95 5.40
CA ASP A 92 -14.10 8.28 5.29
C ASP A 92 -14.02 6.91 4.57
N ALA A 93 -12.82 6.42 4.23
CA ALA A 93 -12.63 5.10 3.67
C ALA A 93 -12.57 4.03 4.76
N ASP A 94 -13.30 2.92 4.60
CA ASP A 94 -13.26 1.75 5.49
C ASP A 94 -12.14 0.79 5.12
N VAL A 95 -11.82 0.73 3.83
CA VAL A 95 -10.72 -0.07 3.28
C VAL A 95 -9.78 0.86 2.52
N VAL A 96 -8.49 0.75 2.81
CA VAL A 96 -7.43 1.46 2.10
C VAL A 96 -6.59 0.47 1.31
N VAL A 97 -6.42 0.73 0.01
CA VAL A 97 -5.52 -0.03 -0.86
C VAL A 97 -4.24 0.75 -1.05
N PHE A 98 -3.12 0.22 -0.59
CA PHE A 98 -1.80 0.77 -0.86
C PHE A 98 -1.23 0.18 -2.15
N LEU A 99 -0.70 1.01 -3.02
CA LEU A 99 -0.09 0.63 -4.29
C LEU A 99 1.22 1.42 -4.46
N ASP A 100 2.31 0.76 -4.82
CA ASP A 100 3.55 1.47 -5.16
C ASP A 100 3.40 2.16 -6.53
N ALA A 101 3.95 3.37 -6.68
CA ALA A 101 3.80 4.18 -7.90
C ALA A 101 4.65 3.69 -9.09
N ASP A 102 5.53 2.70 -8.87
CA ASP A 102 6.45 2.12 -9.86
C ASP A 102 6.04 0.75 -10.39
N LEU A 103 4.80 0.35 -10.16
CA LEU A 103 4.25 -0.92 -10.64
C LEU A 103 4.09 -0.94 -12.16
N VAL A 104 4.48 -2.06 -12.75
CA VAL A 104 4.29 -2.35 -14.17
C VAL A 104 3.44 -3.60 -14.32
N GLY A 105 2.47 -3.56 -15.24
CA GLY A 105 1.52 -4.66 -15.43
C GLY A 105 0.39 -4.69 -14.40
N LEU A 106 0.19 -3.62 -13.61
CA LEU A 106 -0.96 -3.49 -12.73
C LEU A 106 -2.25 -3.42 -13.55
N ARG A 107 -3.23 -4.21 -13.16
CA ARG A 107 -4.56 -4.27 -13.79
C ARG A 107 -5.65 -3.97 -12.77
N PRO A 108 -6.80 -3.41 -13.18
CA PRO A 108 -7.95 -3.17 -12.30
C PRO A 108 -8.36 -4.42 -11.49
N GLY A 109 -8.38 -5.59 -12.15
CA GLY A 109 -8.70 -6.86 -11.50
C GLY A 109 -7.78 -7.22 -10.32
N HIS A 110 -6.50 -6.88 -10.37
CA HIS A 110 -5.57 -7.12 -9.26
C HIS A 110 -6.00 -6.33 -8.01
N ILE A 111 -6.49 -5.11 -8.19
CA ILE A 111 -6.96 -4.25 -7.11
C ILE A 111 -8.29 -4.76 -6.58
N ASP A 112 -9.19 -5.14 -7.49
CA ASP A 112 -10.50 -5.72 -7.14
C ASP A 112 -10.34 -7.01 -6.32
N ASP A 113 -9.38 -7.88 -6.65
CA ASP A 113 -9.08 -9.12 -5.93
C ASP A 113 -8.57 -8.84 -4.51
N LEU A 114 -7.67 -7.86 -4.34
CA LEU A 114 -7.20 -7.44 -3.02
C LEU A 114 -8.35 -6.90 -2.13
N VAL A 115 -9.22 -6.05 -2.70
CA VAL A 115 -10.36 -5.48 -1.98
C VAL A 115 -11.38 -6.58 -1.66
N ALA A 116 -11.64 -7.51 -2.59
CA ALA A 116 -12.56 -8.61 -2.39
C ALA A 116 -12.14 -9.52 -1.24
N ALA A 117 -10.84 -9.82 -1.10
CA ALA A 117 -10.32 -10.63 -0.01
C ALA A 117 -10.59 -9.99 1.38
N VAL A 118 -10.57 -8.66 1.47
CA VAL A 118 -10.89 -7.96 2.72
C VAL A 118 -12.38 -7.85 2.95
N ARG A 119 -13.16 -7.50 1.92
CA ARG A 119 -14.59 -7.23 2.08
C ARG A 119 -15.45 -8.49 2.09
N ALA A 120 -15.27 -9.37 1.13
CA ALA A 120 -16.06 -10.60 1.00
C ALA A 120 -15.40 -11.78 1.71
N GLY A 121 -14.07 -11.85 1.71
CA GLY A 121 -13.29 -12.91 2.35
C GLY A 121 -13.14 -12.75 3.86
N GLY A 122 -13.55 -11.61 4.45
CA GLY A 122 -13.49 -11.39 5.90
C GLY A 122 -12.08 -11.09 6.44
N ALA A 123 -11.04 -11.13 5.60
CA ALA A 123 -9.68 -10.84 6.02
C ALA A 123 -9.55 -9.39 6.55
N ALA A 124 -8.71 -9.20 7.56
CA ALA A 124 -8.37 -7.87 8.03
C ALA A 124 -7.40 -7.14 7.11
N MET A 125 -6.60 -7.93 6.37
CA MET A 125 -5.63 -7.44 5.39
C MET A 125 -5.45 -8.45 4.26
N ALA A 126 -5.31 -7.99 3.02
CA ALA A 126 -4.88 -8.75 1.87
C ALA A 126 -3.52 -8.23 1.37
N CYS A 127 -2.60 -9.12 1.04
CA CYS A 127 -1.26 -8.79 0.52
C CYS A 127 -1.12 -9.29 -0.92
N GLY A 128 -0.73 -8.38 -1.83
CA GLY A 128 -0.45 -8.73 -3.22
C GLY A 128 0.94 -9.33 -3.38
N LEU A 129 1.02 -10.51 -3.96
CA LEU A 129 2.27 -11.20 -4.23
C LEU A 129 2.61 -11.12 -5.72
N PHE A 130 3.87 -10.89 -6.03
CA PHE A 130 4.34 -11.05 -7.41
C PHE A 130 4.32 -12.52 -7.80
N ASP A 131 3.88 -12.80 -9.01
CA ASP A 131 3.91 -14.15 -9.55
C ASP A 131 5.33 -14.55 -9.93
N ARG A 132 5.91 -15.44 -9.13
CA ARG A 132 7.21 -16.08 -9.36
C ARG A 132 7.06 -17.55 -9.73
N GLY A 133 5.82 -17.98 -10.00
CA GLY A 133 5.45 -19.38 -10.13
C GLY A 133 5.14 -20.04 -8.77
N PRO A 134 4.36 -21.15 -8.77
CA PRO A 134 3.81 -21.72 -7.54
C PRO A 134 4.88 -22.19 -6.56
N VAL A 135 5.96 -22.82 -7.03
CA VAL A 135 7.03 -23.33 -6.16
C VAL A 135 7.84 -22.17 -5.54
N ALA A 136 8.22 -21.17 -6.34
CA ALA A 136 8.97 -20.01 -5.84
C ALA A 136 8.13 -19.16 -4.88
N ASN A 137 6.84 -18.99 -5.15
CA ASN A 137 5.92 -18.31 -4.25
C ASN A 137 5.76 -19.07 -2.92
N ALA A 138 5.61 -20.39 -2.93
CA ALA A 138 5.53 -21.21 -1.73
C ALA A 138 6.81 -21.10 -0.87
N ILE A 139 7.99 -21.20 -1.49
CA ILE A 139 9.28 -21.03 -0.80
C ILE A 139 9.40 -19.61 -0.21
N PHE A 140 9.02 -18.59 -0.99
CA PHE A 140 9.08 -17.21 -0.53
C PHE A 140 8.18 -16.96 0.69
N LEU A 141 6.94 -17.45 0.66
CA LEU A 141 5.99 -17.34 1.76
C LEU A 141 6.43 -18.10 3.02
N ALA A 142 7.09 -19.25 2.84
CA ALA A 142 7.59 -20.06 3.97
C ALA A 142 8.86 -19.46 4.60
N SER A 143 9.69 -18.77 3.83
CA SER A 143 11.04 -18.37 4.24
C SER A 143 11.18 -16.89 4.58
N LEU A 144 10.33 -16.03 3.99
CA LEU A 144 10.44 -14.58 4.13
C LEU A 144 9.08 -13.97 4.52
N PRO A 145 9.11 -12.97 5.40
CA PRO A 145 7.90 -12.22 5.72
C PRO A 145 7.41 -11.46 4.47
N VAL A 146 6.10 -11.43 4.26
CA VAL A 146 5.48 -10.72 3.13
C VAL A 146 5.71 -9.22 3.25
N LEU A 147 6.75 -8.75 2.58
CA LEU A 147 7.12 -7.33 2.47
C LEU A 147 6.71 -6.80 1.09
N THR A 148 5.42 -6.72 0.87
CA THR A 148 4.87 -6.10 -0.34
C THR A 148 4.22 -4.77 -0.01
N GLY A 149 4.39 -3.78 -0.89
CA GLY A 149 3.70 -2.50 -0.80
C GLY A 149 2.25 -2.58 -1.26
N GLN A 150 1.90 -3.59 -2.06
CA GLN A 150 0.56 -3.79 -2.61
C GLN A 150 -0.29 -4.55 -1.58
N ARG A 151 -1.23 -3.85 -0.95
CA ARG A 151 -2.11 -4.45 0.04
C ARG A 151 -3.42 -3.70 0.19
N ALA A 152 -4.50 -4.41 0.46
CA ALA A 152 -5.74 -3.84 0.98
C ALA A 152 -5.80 -4.08 2.48
N VAL A 153 -6.17 -3.06 3.26
CA VAL A 153 -6.26 -3.15 4.71
C VAL A 153 -7.56 -2.52 5.18
N ARG A 154 -8.18 -3.05 6.23
CA ARG A 154 -9.19 -2.30 6.97
C ARG A 154 -8.52 -1.09 7.59
N ARG A 155 -9.11 0.07 7.41
CA ARG A 155 -8.57 1.34 7.90
C ARG A 155 -8.20 1.29 9.38
N GLU A 156 -9.05 0.69 10.21
CA GLU A 156 -8.84 0.54 11.64
C GLU A 156 -7.49 -0.11 12.02
N LEU A 157 -6.93 -0.96 11.14
CA LEU A 157 -5.60 -1.54 11.36
C LEU A 157 -4.49 -0.52 11.18
N PHE A 158 -4.62 0.38 10.21
CA PHE A 158 -3.64 1.44 10.02
C PHE A 158 -3.71 2.47 11.16
N ASP A 159 -4.92 2.84 11.56
CA ASP A 159 -5.15 3.78 12.66
C ASP A 159 -4.66 3.24 14.02
N ALA A 160 -4.59 1.91 14.16
CA ALA A 160 -4.07 1.25 15.35
C ALA A 160 -2.52 1.10 15.38
N LEU A 161 -1.81 1.57 14.35
CA LEU A 161 -0.34 1.57 14.34
C LEU A 161 0.20 2.71 15.20
N ASP A 162 1.29 2.43 15.94
CA ASP A 162 2.06 3.49 16.58
C ASP A 162 2.73 4.37 15.51
N LEU A 163 2.70 5.69 15.71
CA LEU A 163 3.35 6.66 14.81
C LEU A 163 4.84 6.38 14.63
N ALA A 164 5.52 5.82 15.65
CA ALA A 164 6.91 5.40 15.57
C ALA A 164 7.12 4.23 14.60
N ASP A 165 6.11 3.38 14.40
CA ASP A 165 6.14 2.21 13.54
C ASP A 165 5.79 2.55 12.07
N VAL A 166 5.20 3.70 11.82
CA VAL A 166 4.81 4.17 10.48
C VAL A 166 5.95 4.91 9.77
N ARG A 167 7.14 5.04 10.37
CA ARG A 167 8.28 5.73 9.74
C ARG A 167 9.03 4.85 8.74
N GLY A 168 9.32 5.40 7.56
CA GLY A 168 10.12 4.75 6.51
C GLY A 168 9.44 3.51 5.92
N TYR A 169 10.20 2.41 5.80
CA TYR A 169 9.75 1.12 5.22
C TYR A 169 9.26 0.11 6.28
N ARG A 170 8.87 0.59 7.47
CA ARG A 170 8.46 -0.30 8.57
C ARG A 170 6.97 -0.58 8.61
N VAL A 171 6.18 0.18 7.85
CA VAL A 171 4.70 0.09 7.84
C VAL A 171 4.23 -1.33 7.51
N GLU A 172 4.86 -1.95 6.51
CA GLU A 172 4.51 -3.32 6.08
C GLU A 172 4.78 -4.34 7.19
N ALA A 173 5.91 -4.22 7.87
CA ALA A 173 6.26 -5.09 9.00
C ALA A 173 5.35 -4.84 10.21
N ALA A 174 5.01 -3.58 10.48
CA ALA A 174 4.12 -3.19 11.57
C ALA A 174 2.71 -3.74 11.37
N LEU A 175 2.12 -3.59 10.16
CA LEU A 175 0.83 -4.16 9.82
C LEU A 175 0.81 -5.69 9.95
N ASN A 176 1.81 -6.38 9.40
CA ASN A 176 1.91 -7.84 9.51
C ASN A 176 1.98 -8.28 10.98
N SER A 177 2.77 -7.56 11.81
CA SER A 177 2.89 -7.83 13.23
C SER A 177 1.58 -7.58 13.99
N LEU A 178 0.88 -6.49 13.67
CA LEU A 178 -0.39 -6.15 14.30
C LEU A 178 -1.46 -7.20 14.00
N VAL A 179 -1.62 -7.60 12.74
CA VAL A 179 -2.55 -8.66 12.31
C VAL A 179 -2.25 -9.97 13.05
N ALA A 180 -0.97 -10.37 13.10
CA ALA A 180 -0.57 -11.60 13.78
C ALA A 180 -0.77 -11.55 15.31
N ARG A 181 -0.50 -10.40 15.97
CA ARG A 181 -0.73 -10.25 17.43
C ARG A 181 -2.20 -10.26 17.80
N ARG A 182 -3.06 -9.74 16.91
CA ARG A 182 -4.52 -9.73 17.15
C ARG A 182 -5.21 -11.01 16.73
N GLY A 183 -4.49 -11.99 16.18
CA GLY A 183 -5.07 -13.23 15.66
C GLY A 183 -6.01 -13.00 14.48
N LEU A 184 -5.82 -11.91 13.73
CA LEU A 184 -6.66 -11.55 12.60
C LEU A 184 -6.21 -12.29 11.33
N GLU A 185 -7.14 -12.47 10.41
CA GLU A 185 -6.87 -13.17 9.14
C GLU A 185 -6.19 -12.26 8.12
N ARG A 186 -5.17 -12.81 7.43
CA ARG A 186 -4.49 -12.20 6.29
C ARG A 186 -4.63 -13.11 5.08
N HIS A 187 -5.06 -12.57 3.96
CA HIS A 187 -5.07 -13.27 2.68
C HIS A 187 -3.89 -12.83 1.82
N ASP A 188 -3.26 -13.78 1.14
CA ASP A 188 -2.21 -13.53 0.17
C ASP A 188 -2.76 -13.78 -1.24
N VAL A 189 -2.75 -12.74 -2.10
CA VAL A 189 -3.32 -12.74 -3.45
C VAL A 189 -2.18 -12.66 -4.47
N VAL A 190 -2.09 -13.64 -5.38
CA VAL A 190 -1.08 -13.63 -6.45
C VAL A 190 -1.54 -12.69 -7.57
N LEU A 191 -0.74 -11.67 -7.85
CA LEU A 191 -0.99 -10.65 -8.88
C LEU A 191 -0.21 -11.01 -10.15
N ALA A 192 -0.80 -11.81 -11.01
CA ALA A 192 -0.14 -12.39 -12.18
C ALA A 192 0.30 -11.32 -13.20
N GLY A 193 1.57 -11.37 -13.62
CA GLY A 193 2.15 -10.40 -14.57
C GLY A 193 2.48 -9.04 -13.98
N LEU A 194 2.39 -8.87 -12.64
CA LEU A 194 2.81 -7.67 -11.96
C LEU A 194 4.30 -7.71 -11.63
N TRP A 195 5.02 -6.61 -11.84
CA TRP A 195 6.41 -6.45 -11.47
C TRP A 195 6.76 -5.00 -11.14
N HIS A 196 7.91 -4.75 -10.51
CA HIS A 196 8.42 -3.40 -10.27
C HIS A 196 9.42 -3.00 -11.33
N ARG A 197 9.42 -1.74 -11.70
CA ARG A 197 10.55 -1.15 -12.41
C ARG A 197 11.77 -1.15 -11.48
N THR A 198 12.90 -1.69 -11.94
CA THR A 198 14.08 -1.82 -11.09
C THR A 198 14.65 -0.44 -10.74
N LYS A 199 15.16 -0.29 -9.50
CA LYS A 199 15.78 0.97 -9.06
C LYS A 199 17.06 1.31 -9.83
N GLU A 200 17.66 0.32 -10.46
CA GLU A 200 18.82 0.48 -11.33
C GLU A 200 18.45 1.17 -12.64
N GLU A 201 17.24 0.96 -13.14
CA GLU A 201 16.70 1.66 -14.31
C GLU A 201 16.28 3.11 -14.00
N LYS A 202 16.11 3.47 -12.72
CA LYS A 202 15.67 4.80 -12.27
C LYS A 202 16.81 5.76 -11.95
N LEU A 203 18.00 5.24 -11.66
CA LEU A 203 19.13 6.04 -11.19
C LEU A 203 20.24 6.03 -12.22
N ALA A 204 20.72 7.21 -12.57
CA ALA A 204 21.89 7.40 -13.46
C ALA A 204 23.20 6.77 -12.90
N SER A 205 23.16 6.25 -11.65
CA SER A 205 24.29 5.55 -11.02
C SER A 205 23.83 4.23 -10.37
N PRO A 206 24.30 3.07 -10.89
CA PRO A 206 24.02 1.75 -10.32
C PRO A 206 24.47 1.60 -8.85
N ALA A 207 25.53 2.32 -8.44
CA ALA A 207 26.04 2.28 -7.07
C ALA A 207 25.06 2.89 -6.05
N MET A 208 24.41 3.99 -6.42
CA MET A 208 23.41 4.67 -5.55
C MET A 208 22.12 3.86 -5.44
N GLY A 209 21.75 3.13 -6.51
CA GLY A 209 20.62 2.18 -6.49
C GLY A 209 20.86 1.03 -5.52
N ARG A 210 22.07 0.45 -5.52
CA ARG A 210 22.48 -0.63 -4.59
C ARG A 210 22.52 -0.17 -3.15
N ALA A 211 23.07 1.00 -2.86
CA ALA A 211 23.10 1.57 -1.51
C ALA A 211 21.69 1.79 -0.93
N ARG A 212 20.77 2.35 -1.71
CA ARG A 212 19.36 2.51 -1.30
C ARG A 212 18.64 1.19 -1.10
N LYS A 213 18.92 0.17 -1.93
CA LYS A 213 18.37 -1.18 -1.77
C LYS A 213 18.83 -1.82 -0.46
N LEU A 214 20.11 -1.66 -0.10
CA LEU A 214 20.66 -2.14 1.17
C LEU A 214 20.02 -1.44 2.38
N VAL A 215 19.84 -0.12 2.33
CA VAL A 215 19.15 0.65 3.39
C VAL A 215 17.70 0.20 3.54
N MET A 216 16.99 -0.03 2.44
CA MET A 216 15.62 -0.54 2.45
C MET A 216 15.53 -1.93 3.07
N LEU A 217 16.39 -2.86 2.66
CA LEU A 217 16.44 -4.22 3.19
C LEU A 217 16.82 -4.22 4.69
N GLY A 218 17.83 -3.41 5.08
CA GLY A 218 18.22 -3.25 6.47
C GLY A 218 17.10 -2.70 7.35
N SER A 219 16.37 -1.68 6.87
CA SER A 219 15.22 -1.10 7.58
C SER A 219 14.08 -2.10 7.74
N ALA A 220 13.80 -2.89 6.70
CA ALA A 220 12.79 -3.93 6.74
C ALA A 220 13.19 -5.08 7.70
N CYS A 221 14.42 -5.58 7.61
CA CYS A 221 14.95 -6.60 8.53
C CYS A 221 14.94 -6.12 9.98
N TRP A 222 15.37 -4.88 10.26
CA TRP A 222 15.30 -4.29 11.58
C TRP A 222 13.87 -4.20 12.12
N GLY A 223 12.92 -3.80 11.28
CA GLY A 223 11.49 -3.81 11.62
C GLY A 223 11.03 -5.20 12.07
N TYR A 224 11.37 -6.24 11.31
CA TYR A 224 11.03 -7.62 11.69
C TYR A 224 11.69 -8.09 12.96
N LEU A 225 12.99 -7.85 13.15
CA LEU A 225 13.70 -8.20 14.38
C LEU A 225 13.05 -7.53 15.59
N ARG A 226 12.73 -6.25 15.51
CA ARG A 226 12.03 -5.51 16.57
C ARG A 226 10.69 -6.16 16.93
N PHE A 227 9.87 -6.49 15.91
CA PHE A 227 8.57 -7.11 16.14
C PHE A 227 8.65 -8.58 16.53
N ALA A 228 9.67 -9.32 16.08
CA ALA A 228 9.92 -10.70 16.50
C ALA A 228 10.37 -10.79 17.96
N VAL A 229 11.20 -9.85 18.41
CA VAL A 229 11.64 -9.75 19.81
C VAL A 229 10.47 -9.36 20.70
N ALA A 230 9.63 -8.41 20.28
CA ALA A 230 8.43 -8.01 21.03
C ALA A 230 7.43 -9.16 21.23
N ARG A 231 7.41 -10.16 20.32
CA ARG A 231 6.62 -11.38 20.48
C ARG A 231 7.06 -12.28 21.65
N ARG A 232 8.32 -12.19 22.07
CA ARG A 232 8.91 -13.07 23.11
C ARG A 232 8.88 -12.46 24.50
N LEU A 233 8.52 -11.18 24.63
CA LEU A 233 8.39 -10.52 25.92
C LEU A 233 6.99 -10.79 26.48
N PRO A 234 6.86 -11.29 27.73
CA PRO A 234 5.58 -11.45 28.38
C PRO A 234 4.89 -10.07 28.48
N GLN A 235 3.61 -10.03 28.13
CA GLN A 235 2.79 -8.83 28.32
C GLN A 235 2.74 -8.54 29.82
N PRO A 236 2.87 -7.27 30.26
CA PRO A 236 2.62 -6.93 31.65
C PRO A 236 1.14 -7.26 31.93
N THR A 237 0.94 -8.18 32.86
CA THR A 237 -0.38 -8.46 33.43
C THR A 237 -0.79 -7.22 34.22
N GLY A 238 -1.73 -6.45 33.67
CA GLY A 238 -2.43 -5.37 34.34
C GLY A 238 -3.63 -5.90 35.12
#